data_e06f2ecc477e0ec4aa0bf398c135ba89
#
_entry.id   e06f2ecc477e0ec4aa0bf398c135ba89
#
_cell.length_a   1.000
_cell.length_b   1.000
_cell.length_c   1.000
_cell.angle_alpha   90.00
_cell.angle_beta   90.00
_cell.angle_gamma   90.00
#
_symmetry.space_group_name_H-M   'P 1'
#
loop_
_entity.id
_entity.type
_entity.pdbx_description
1 polymer ?
#
loop_
_entity_poly.entity_id
_entity_poly.type
_entity_poly.pdbx_seq_one_letter_code
_entity_poly.pdbx_strand_id
1 'polypeptide(L)' 'MTVNLPDYIPTGAQNAIPAKELCKRAGFPSVRSIQQEIHRLREKGHIICSSTEPPAGYFIAAN' A
#
# COMPACT_ATOMS: atom_id res chain seq x y z
N MET A 1 -16.74 -7.35 -6.64
CA MET A 1 -15.84 -6.48 -7.39
C MET A 1 -14.42 -6.59 -6.84
N THR A 2 -13.45 -6.74 -7.72
CA THR A 2 -12.06 -6.85 -7.31
C THR A 2 -11.48 -5.47 -7.03
N VAL A 3 -10.98 -5.26 -5.83
CA VAL A 3 -10.31 -4.01 -5.50
C VAL A 3 -8.90 -4.05 -6.09
N ASN A 4 -8.56 -3.04 -6.87
CA ASN A 4 -7.24 -2.94 -7.47
C ASN A 4 -6.33 -2.12 -6.54
N LEU A 5 -5.78 -2.78 -5.54
CA LEU A 5 -5.03 -2.11 -4.48
C LEU A 5 -3.91 -1.19 -4.99
N PRO A 6 -3.14 -1.54 -6.03
CA PRO A 6 -2.10 -0.62 -6.51
C PRO A 6 -2.61 0.76 -6.92
N ASP A 7 -3.87 0.86 -7.31
CA ASP A 7 -4.46 2.15 -7.68
C ASP A 7 -4.63 3.07 -6.47
N TYR A 8 -4.64 2.51 -5.27
CA TYR A 8 -4.81 3.27 -4.04
C TYR A 8 -3.48 3.63 -3.38
N ILE A 9 -2.39 3.01 -3.83
CA ILE A 9 -1.08 3.24 -3.25
C ILE A 9 -0.37 4.34 -4.03
N PRO A 10 0.04 5.44 -3.36
CA PRO A 10 0.69 6.55 -4.07
C PRO A 10 2.10 6.20 -4.51
N THR A 11 2.59 6.93 -5.49
CA THR A 11 3.96 6.79 -5.98
C THR A 11 4.86 7.78 -5.25
N GLY A 12 6.03 7.30 -4.82
CA GLY A 12 7.02 8.15 -4.16
C GLY A 12 6.90 8.12 -2.64
N ALA A 13 8.07 8.11 -1.97
CA ALA A 13 8.12 8.01 -0.51
C ALA A 13 7.46 9.18 0.20
N GLN A 14 7.53 10.38 -0.41
CA GLN A 14 6.92 11.57 0.18
C GLN A 14 5.39 11.50 0.20
N ASN A 15 4.80 10.59 -0.55
CA ASN A 15 3.36 10.42 -0.61
C ASN A 15 2.88 9.16 0.12
N ALA A 16 3.76 8.48 0.84
CA ALA A 16 3.42 7.25 1.52
C ALA A 16 2.22 7.44 2.46
N ILE A 17 1.33 6.45 2.49
CA ILE A 17 0.17 6.49 3.37
C ILE A 17 0.21 5.29 4.32
N PRO A 18 -0.23 5.47 5.59
CA PRO A 18 -0.21 4.37 6.54
C PRO A 18 -1.22 3.29 6.16
N ALA A 19 -0.95 2.06 6.59
CA ALA A 19 -1.84 0.94 6.30
C ALA A 19 -3.27 1.21 6.75
N LYS A 20 -3.44 1.88 7.86
CA LYS A 20 -4.73 2.25 8.40
C LYS A 20 -5.53 3.10 7.42
N GLU A 21 -4.88 4.12 6.86
CA GLU A 21 -5.49 4.99 5.87
C GLU A 21 -5.79 4.24 4.58
N LEU A 22 -4.88 3.37 4.18
CA LEU A 22 -5.05 2.56 2.99
C LEU A 22 -6.26 1.63 3.12
N CYS A 23 -6.47 1.05 4.32
CA CYS A 23 -7.65 0.25 4.59
C CYS A 23 -8.94 1.01 4.34
N LYS A 24 -8.99 2.25 4.81
CA LYS A 24 -10.17 3.11 4.64
C LYS A 24 -10.43 3.41 3.17
N ARG A 25 -9.38 3.75 2.44
CA ARG A 25 -9.51 4.12 1.03
C ARG A 25 -9.88 2.95 0.15
N ALA A 26 -9.30 1.78 0.43
CA ALA A 26 -9.52 0.59 -0.38
C ALA A 26 -10.69 -0.28 0.11
N GLY A 27 -11.24 0.05 1.27
CA GLY A 27 -12.37 -0.70 1.81
C GLY A 27 -12.01 -2.04 2.41
N PHE A 28 -10.80 -2.17 2.93
CA PHE A 28 -10.36 -3.40 3.58
C PHE A 28 -10.82 -3.44 5.04
N PRO A 29 -11.14 -4.64 5.55
CA PRO A 29 -11.66 -4.77 6.91
C PRO A 29 -10.62 -4.56 8.01
N SER A 30 -9.33 -4.75 7.71
CA SER A 30 -8.28 -4.62 8.72
C SER A 30 -6.93 -4.35 8.10
N VAL A 31 -5.99 -3.87 8.92
CA VAL A 31 -4.61 -3.66 8.51
C VAL A 31 -3.96 -4.98 8.09
N ARG A 32 -4.31 -6.06 8.77
CA ARG A 32 -3.76 -7.37 8.45
C ARG A 32 -4.13 -7.79 7.03
N SER A 33 -5.37 -7.52 6.62
CA SER A 33 -5.82 -7.81 5.25
C SER A 33 -4.98 -7.05 4.23
N ILE A 34 -4.70 -5.78 4.51
CA ILE A 34 -3.86 -4.95 3.66
C ILE A 34 -2.45 -5.55 3.55
N GLN A 35 -1.87 -5.95 4.67
CA GLN A 35 -0.52 -6.51 4.67
C GLN A 35 -0.44 -7.79 3.86
N GLN A 36 -1.45 -8.64 3.96
CA GLN A 36 -1.51 -9.85 3.17
C GLN A 36 -1.62 -9.56 1.68
N GLU A 37 -2.45 -8.60 1.32
CA GLU A 37 -2.62 -8.21 -0.08
C GLU A 37 -1.34 -7.62 -0.66
N ILE A 38 -0.66 -6.79 0.12
CA ILE A 38 0.62 -6.21 -0.30
C ILE A 38 1.65 -7.30 -0.55
N HIS A 39 1.69 -8.30 0.32
CA HIS A 39 2.60 -9.42 0.14
C HIS A 39 2.34 -10.16 -1.18
N ARG A 40 1.07 -10.41 -1.48
CA ARG A 40 0.68 -11.04 -2.74
C ARG A 40 1.08 -10.21 -3.96
N LEU A 41 0.88 -8.89 -3.87
CA LEU A 41 1.24 -8.00 -4.96
C LEU A 41 2.74 -8.00 -5.21
N ARG A 42 3.54 -8.04 -4.15
CA ARG A 42 4.99 -8.11 -4.28
C ARG A 42 5.41 -9.40 -5.00
N GLU A 43 4.75 -10.50 -4.70
CA GLU A 43 5.01 -11.77 -5.36
C GLU A 43 4.67 -11.72 -6.86
N LYS A 44 3.69 -10.88 -7.22
CA LYS A 44 3.30 -10.72 -8.62
C LYS A 44 4.21 -9.75 -9.38
N GLY A 45 5.16 -9.12 -8.70
CA GLY A 45 6.11 -8.21 -9.33
C GLY A 45 5.85 -6.73 -9.10
N HIS A 46 4.87 -6.38 -8.29
CA HIS A 46 4.63 -4.97 -7.95
C HIS A 46 5.68 -4.50 -6.95
N ILE A 47 6.24 -3.32 -7.19
CA ILE A 47 7.26 -2.74 -6.32
C ILE A 47 6.58 -1.85 -5.28
N ILE A 48 6.21 -2.44 -4.15
CA ILE A 48 5.57 -1.73 -3.07
C ILE A 48 6.55 -1.65 -1.90
N CYS A 49 6.87 -0.44 -1.49
CA CYS A 49 7.81 -0.19 -0.40
C CYS A 49 7.08 0.30 0.83
N SER A 50 7.75 0.22 1.98
CA SER A 50 7.23 0.79 3.21
C SER A 50 8.25 1.78 3.76
N SER A 51 7.75 2.85 4.38
CA SER A 51 8.59 3.88 4.97
C SER A 51 8.39 3.91 6.48
N THR A 52 9.50 4.00 7.22
CA THR A 52 9.46 4.16 8.68
C THR A 52 9.58 5.63 9.07
N GLU A 53 10.00 6.47 8.15
CA GLU A 53 10.11 7.91 8.39
C GLU A 53 8.84 8.62 7.90
N PRO A 54 8.45 9.74 8.53
CA PRO A 54 7.28 10.48 8.09
C PRO A 54 7.41 10.99 6.65
N PRO A 55 6.36 10.89 5.84
CA PRO A 55 5.12 10.16 6.13
C PRO A 55 5.34 8.65 6.11
N ALA A 56 5.01 7.99 7.21
CA ALA A 56 5.16 6.55 7.32
C ALA A 56 4.01 5.82 6.60
N GLY A 57 4.33 4.71 5.96
CA GLY A 57 3.31 3.92 5.28
C GLY A 57 3.84 3.25 4.01
N TYR A 58 2.91 2.93 3.13
CA TYR A 58 3.24 2.24 1.88
C TYR A 58 3.25 3.18 0.69
N PHE A 59 4.12 2.90 -0.25
CA PHE A 59 4.21 3.67 -1.49
C PHE A 59 4.79 2.79 -2.59
N ILE A 60 4.55 3.19 -3.83
CA ILE A 60 5.15 2.53 -4.99
C ILE A 60 6.43 3.27 -5.34
N ALA A 61 7.52 2.53 -5.51
CA ALA A 61 8.80 3.14 -5.82
C ALA A 61 8.74 3.89 -7.15
N ALA A 62 9.19 5.13 -7.12
CA ALA A 62 9.30 5.95 -8.33
C ALA A 62 10.70 5.80 -8.90
N ASN A 63 10.78 5.60 -10.19
CA ASN A 63 12.07 5.55 -10.88
C ASN A 63 12.47 6.93 -11.36
#